data_4e7600c6ecbd683aad993a53b07fad92
#
_entry.id   4e7600c6ecbd683aad993a53b07fad92
#
_cell.length_a   1.000
_cell.length_b   1.000
_cell.length_c   1.000
_cell.angle_alpha   90.00
_cell.angle_beta   90.00
_cell.angle_gamma   90.00
#
_symmetry.space_group_name_H-M   'P 1'
#
loop_
_entity.id
_entity.type
_entity.pdbx_description
1 polymer ?
#
loop_
_entity_poly.entity_id
_entity_poly.type
_entity_poly.pdbx_seq_one_letter_code
_entity_poly.pdbx_strand_id
1 'polypeptide(L)'
;YEDIKPYYDKVDKLIGVFGSKEGMYNEPDGYFLPAPKPRLHELYYKKGAEKAGVKVMPSRLSILTKRINNERGICFYCSQCSRSCSVYGDFSAGSCLIFPAQKSGGQVDLYVNSMVREVTTNEEGKATGVLYINKEDRKEYRVSGKVVVLAASACSTARILLNSKSAQHPNGLGNSSNMVGKYVHDSTGSDRMAFVPEMMNRKRYNEDGVGGMHLYS
;
A
#
# COMPACT_ATOMS: atom_id res chain seq x y z
N TYR A 1 12.57 14.00 7.36
CA TYR A 1 11.44 13.93 6.43
C TYR A 1 11.77 14.58 5.09
N GLU A 2 12.39 15.75 5.08
CA GLU A 2 12.67 16.51 3.84
C GLU A 2 13.46 15.72 2.79
N ASP A 3 14.38 14.84 3.22
CA ASP A 3 15.18 14.00 2.32
C ASP A 3 14.33 12.97 1.56
N ILE A 4 13.24 12.49 2.15
CA ILE A 4 12.36 11.46 1.56
C ILE A 4 11.08 12.03 0.96
N LYS A 5 10.69 13.27 1.30
CA LYS A 5 9.49 13.93 0.79
C LYS A 5 9.36 13.90 -0.74
N PRO A 6 10.43 14.19 -1.54
CA PRO A 6 10.33 14.14 -3.00
C PRO A 6 9.92 12.77 -3.56
N TYR A 7 10.27 11.69 -2.85
CA TYR A 7 9.90 10.32 -3.22
C TYR A 7 8.45 10.03 -2.88
N TYR A 8 7.94 10.51 -1.74
CA TYR A 8 6.51 10.47 -1.43
C TYR A 8 5.69 11.21 -2.48
N ASP A 9 6.05 12.46 -2.82
CA ASP A 9 5.38 13.24 -3.85
C ASP A 9 5.40 12.56 -5.23
N LYS A 10 6.49 11.84 -5.54
CA LYS A 10 6.59 11.04 -6.77
C LYS A 10 5.62 9.85 -6.76
N VAL A 11 5.52 9.15 -5.63
CA VAL A 11 4.60 8.03 -5.46
C VAL A 11 3.15 8.51 -5.50
N ASP A 12 2.79 9.58 -4.78
CA ASP A 12 1.44 10.16 -4.79
C ASP A 12 0.95 10.48 -6.22
N LYS A 13 1.83 11.07 -7.03
CA LYS A 13 1.54 11.35 -8.45
C LYS A 13 1.40 10.07 -9.29
N LEU A 14 2.27 9.08 -9.05
CA LEU A 14 2.30 7.82 -9.80
C LEU A 14 1.05 6.99 -9.55
N ILE A 15 0.64 6.86 -8.30
CA ILE A 15 -0.49 6.01 -7.91
C ILE A 15 -1.83 6.78 -7.90
N GLY A 16 -1.79 8.10 -7.85
CA GLY A 16 -2.97 8.97 -7.84
C GLY A 16 -3.71 8.94 -6.51
N VAL A 17 -3.19 9.66 -5.52
CA VAL A 17 -3.82 9.77 -4.19
C VAL A 17 -4.74 10.98 -4.17
N PHE A 18 -6.00 10.81 -3.76
CA PHE A 18 -6.86 11.95 -3.47
C PHE A 18 -6.68 12.42 -2.01
N GLY A 19 -6.97 13.68 -1.75
CA GLY A 19 -6.86 14.25 -0.40
C GLY A 19 -6.93 15.77 -0.41
N SER A 20 -6.54 16.37 0.69
CA SER A 20 -6.40 17.82 0.84
C SER A 20 -5.13 18.19 1.59
N LYS A 21 -4.68 19.42 1.38
CA LYS A 21 -3.54 19.99 2.12
C LYS A 21 -4.06 20.65 3.40
N GLU A 22 -3.67 20.10 4.53
CA GLU A 22 -4.20 20.49 5.83
C GLU A 22 -3.16 21.13 6.75
N GLY A 23 -1.86 21.10 6.36
CA GLY A 23 -0.76 21.68 7.12
C GLY A 23 -0.51 20.97 8.47
N MET A 24 -0.82 19.69 8.58
CA MET A 24 -0.66 18.95 9.82
C MET A 24 0.77 18.46 10.00
N TYR A 25 1.31 18.60 11.19
CA TYR A 25 2.67 18.14 11.49
C TYR A 25 2.85 16.63 11.39
N ASN A 26 1.89 15.88 11.92
CA ASN A 26 1.89 14.41 11.93
C ASN A 26 1.45 13.78 10.59
N GLU A 27 0.85 14.58 9.71
CA GLU A 27 0.43 14.17 8.38
C GLU A 27 0.85 15.21 7.33
N PRO A 28 2.11 15.21 6.93
CA PRO A 28 2.64 16.19 5.98
C PRO A 28 1.87 16.22 4.67
N ASP A 29 1.75 17.41 4.09
CA ASP A 29 1.07 17.59 2.82
C ASP A 29 1.89 17.00 1.67
N GLY A 30 1.21 16.21 0.83
CA GLY A 30 1.73 15.60 -0.39
C GLY A 30 1.13 16.21 -1.66
N TYR A 31 1.14 15.41 -2.71
CA TYR A 31 0.48 15.74 -3.98
C TYR A 31 -0.85 15.00 -4.09
N PHE A 32 -1.96 15.74 -4.02
CA PHE A 32 -3.29 15.14 -3.97
C PHE A 32 -4.15 15.50 -5.17
N LEU A 33 -4.91 14.51 -5.65
CA LEU A 33 -6.07 14.70 -6.51
C LEU A 33 -7.21 15.31 -5.68
N PRO A 34 -8.21 15.95 -6.32
CA PRO A 34 -9.39 16.45 -5.61
C PRO A 34 -10.05 15.36 -4.77
N ALA A 35 -10.34 15.65 -3.51
CA ALA A 35 -11.08 14.72 -2.65
C ALA A 35 -12.54 14.57 -3.13
N PRO A 36 -13.15 13.37 -3.00
CA PRO A 36 -14.57 13.20 -3.24
C PRO A 36 -15.39 13.92 -2.18
N LYS A 37 -16.65 14.24 -2.49
CA LYS A 37 -17.56 14.82 -1.51
C LYS A 37 -17.83 13.85 -0.37
N PRO A 38 -17.90 14.32 0.88
CA PRO A 38 -18.25 13.47 2.01
C PRO A 38 -19.68 12.91 1.88
N ARG A 39 -19.88 11.72 2.39
CA ARG A 39 -21.21 11.12 2.50
C ARG A 39 -21.97 11.74 3.68
N LEU A 40 -23.30 11.58 3.68
CA LEU A 40 -24.14 12.15 4.74
C LEU A 40 -23.75 11.71 6.15
N HIS A 41 -23.46 10.42 6.36
CA HIS A 41 -23.03 9.91 7.67
C HIS A 41 -21.65 10.44 8.10
N GLU A 42 -20.75 10.68 7.15
CA GLU A 42 -19.46 11.31 7.42
C GLU A 42 -19.59 12.78 7.81
N LEU A 43 -20.55 13.50 7.21
CA LEU A 43 -20.89 14.87 7.62
C LEU A 43 -21.47 14.91 9.04
N TYR A 44 -22.28 13.92 9.43
CA TYR A 44 -22.76 13.79 10.82
C TYR A 44 -21.60 13.54 11.78
N TYR A 45 -20.71 12.63 11.43
CA TYR A 45 -19.49 12.37 12.20
C TYR A 45 -18.65 13.65 12.34
N LYS A 46 -18.36 14.33 11.23
CA LYS A 46 -17.59 15.57 11.21
C LYS A 46 -18.18 16.62 12.15
N LYS A 47 -19.50 16.87 12.05
CA LYS A 47 -20.20 17.83 12.92
C LYS A 47 -20.07 17.47 14.42
N GLY A 48 -20.11 16.18 14.75
CA GLY A 48 -19.93 15.71 16.13
C GLY A 48 -18.49 15.88 16.62
N ALA A 49 -17.54 15.47 15.80
CA ALA A 49 -16.11 15.55 16.10
C ALA A 49 -15.62 17.01 16.27
N GLU A 50 -16.07 17.92 15.40
CA GLU A 50 -15.74 19.35 15.51
C GLU A 50 -16.26 19.98 16.83
N LYS A 51 -17.45 19.56 17.31
CA LYS A 51 -17.94 19.98 18.63
C LYS A 51 -17.06 19.48 19.79
N ALA A 52 -16.39 18.35 19.60
CA ALA A 52 -15.44 17.80 20.57
C ALA A 52 -14.01 18.33 20.39
N GLY A 53 -13.80 19.29 19.50
CA GLY A 53 -12.48 19.86 19.22
C GLY A 53 -11.59 18.96 18.35
N VAL A 54 -12.15 17.93 17.71
CA VAL A 54 -11.41 17.02 16.84
C VAL A 54 -11.55 17.47 15.39
N LYS A 55 -10.41 17.70 14.73
CA LYS A 55 -10.37 18.05 13.31
C LYS A 55 -10.69 16.82 12.45
N VAL A 56 -11.59 16.99 11.49
CA VAL A 56 -11.94 15.95 10.51
C VAL A 56 -11.61 16.44 9.11
N MET A 57 -10.87 15.65 8.37
CA MET A 57 -10.35 16.02 7.06
C MET A 57 -10.59 14.90 6.02
N PRO A 58 -10.48 15.21 4.72
CA PRO A 58 -10.55 14.18 3.67
C PRO A 58 -9.50 13.11 3.86
N SER A 59 -9.91 11.86 3.69
CA SER A 59 -8.97 10.74 3.71
C SER A 59 -8.00 10.81 2.52
N ARG A 60 -6.86 10.13 2.66
CA ARG A 60 -5.83 10.03 1.62
C ARG A 60 -5.83 8.61 1.09
N LEU A 61 -6.49 8.39 -0.05
CA LEU A 61 -6.61 7.07 -0.67
C LEU A 61 -6.21 7.13 -2.14
N SER A 62 -5.56 6.05 -2.61
CA SER A 62 -5.19 5.92 -4.01
C SER A 62 -6.36 5.41 -4.85
N ILE A 63 -7.39 6.25 -4.99
CA ILE A 63 -8.54 6.04 -5.86
C ILE A 63 -8.65 7.26 -6.78
N LEU A 64 -8.69 7.03 -8.09
CA LEU A 64 -8.67 8.12 -9.05
C LEU A 64 -10.00 8.90 -9.07
N THR A 65 -9.99 10.11 -8.57
CA THR A 65 -11.06 11.10 -8.72
C THR A 65 -10.87 11.98 -9.96
N LYS A 66 -9.67 11.95 -10.54
CA LYS A 66 -9.29 12.61 -11.78
C LYS A 66 -8.35 11.71 -12.57
N ARG A 67 -8.42 11.75 -13.91
CA ARG A 67 -7.54 10.98 -14.79
C ARG A 67 -6.07 11.45 -14.64
N ILE A 68 -5.16 10.48 -14.51
CA ILE A 68 -3.71 10.72 -14.44
C ILE A 68 -2.94 10.11 -15.61
N ASN A 69 -3.52 9.08 -16.26
CA ASN A 69 -2.95 8.41 -17.44
C ASN A 69 -4.08 7.79 -18.28
N ASN A 70 -3.74 7.06 -19.33
CA ASN A 70 -4.69 6.42 -20.23
C ASN A 70 -5.05 4.97 -19.84
N GLU A 71 -4.29 4.33 -18.95
CA GLU A 71 -4.49 2.95 -18.54
C GLU A 71 -5.53 2.82 -17.42
N ARG A 72 -5.69 3.89 -16.61
CA ARG A 72 -6.57 3.88 -15.44
C ARG A 72 -7.76 4.81 -15.64
N GLY A 73 -8.96 4.29 -15.43
CA GLY A 73 -10.18 5.06 -15.46
C GLY A 73 -10.44 5.79 -14.12
N ILE A 74 -11.31 6.80 -14.19
CA ILE A 74 -11.79 7.52 -12.99
C ILE A 74 -12.81 6.64 -12.27
N CYS A 75 -12.84 6.71 -10.94
CA CYS A 75 -13.84 6.04 -10.12
C CYS A 75 -15.26 6.51 -10.50
N PHE A 76 -16.15 5.55 -10.75
CA PHE A 76 -17.58 5.79 -11.06
C PHE A 76 -18.50 5.39 -9.91
N TYR A 77 -17.96 5.30 -8.69
CA TYR A 77 -18.71 5.14 -7.44
C TYR A 77 -19.53 3.85 -7.30
N CYS A 78 -19.05 2.75 -7.86
CA CYS A 78 -19.73 1.45 -7.78
C CYS A 78 -19.68 0.79 -6.40
N SER A 79 -18.87 1.28 -5.47
CA SER A 79 -18.67 0.74 -4.11
C SER A 79 -18.25 -0.73 -4.05
N GLN A 80 -17.55 -1.23 -5.08
CA GLN A 80 -17.12 -2.63 -5.21
C GLN A 80 -15.59 -2.79 -5.10
N CYS A 81 -14.87 -1.88 -4.47
CA CYS A 81 -13.39 -1.86 -4.43
C CYS A 81 -12.78 -3.17 -3.91
N SER A 82 -13.42 -3.83 -2.93
CA SER A 82 -12.97 -5.13 -2.41
C SER A 82 -13.10 -6.30 -3.40
N ARG A 83 -13.75 -6.12 -4.54
CA ARG A 83 -14.00 -7.14 -5.57
C ARG A 83 -13.22 -6.91 -6.87
N SER A 84 -12.16 -6.14 -6.82
CA SER A 84 -11.41 -5.63 -7.97
C SER A 84 -12.12 -4.51 -8.73
N CYS A 85 -11.35 -3.51 -9.15
CA CYS A 85 -11.86 -2.35 -9.86
C CYS A 85 -11.78 -2.58 -11.38
N SER A 86 -12.93 -2.63 -12.06
CA SER A 86 -13.01 -2.88 -13.51
C SER A 86 -12.34 -1.81 -14.37
N VAL A 87 -12.16 -0.60 -13.84
CA VAL A 87 -11.50 0.52 -14.52
C VAL A 87 -10.13 0.86 -13.92
N TYR A 88 -9.63 0.08 -12.96
CA TYR A 88 -8.36 0.33 -12.26
C TYR A 88 -8.27 1.71 -11.60
N GLY A 89 -9.41 2.31 -11.27
CA GLY A 89 -9.47 3.56 -10.51
C GLY A 89 -8.92 3.39 -9.10
N ASP A 90 -9.25 2.27 -8.46
CA ASP A 90 -8.66 1.81 -7.21
C ASP A 90 -7.28 1.20 -7.47
N PHE A 91 -6.31 1.51 -6.60
CA PHE A 91 -4.93 1.09 -6.80
C PHE A 91 -4.72 -0.40 -6.46
N SER A 92 -4.02 -1.08 -7.36
CA SER A 92 -3.32 -2.32 -7.04
C SER A 92 -1.96 -2.35 -7.76
N ALA A 93 -0.95 -2.91 -7.13
CA ALA A 93 0.39 -3.00 -7.73
C ALA A 93 0.37 -3.76 -9.07
N GLY A 94 -0.41 -4.84 -9.17
CA GLY A 94 -0.54 -5.62 -10.40
C GLY A 94 -1.05 -4.79 -11.56
N SER A 95 -2.27 -4.25 -11.44
CA SER A 95 -2.95 -3.53 -12.51
C SER A 95 -2.38 -2.14 -12.80
N CYS A 96 -1.86 -1.46 -11.78
CA CYS A 96 -1.45 -0.07 -11.91
C CYS A 96 0.06 0.13 -12.13
N LEU A 97 0.89 -0.85 -11.82
CA LEU A 97 2.35 -0.76 -11.96
C LEU A 97 2.94 -1.90 -12.79
N ILE A 98 2.72 -3.16 -12.40
CA ILE A 98 3.40 -4.32 -13.01
C ILE A 98 2.96 -4.52 -14.45
N PHE A 99 1.66 -4.62 -14.74
CA PHE A 99 1.18 -4.81 -16.11
C PHE A 99 1.52 -3.65 -17.05
N PRO A 100 1.39 -2.37 -16.65
CA PRO A 100 1.91 -1.26 -17.45
C PRO A 100 3.42 -1.34 -17.70
N ALA A 101 4.21 -1.69 -16.69
CA ALA A 101 5.67 -1.84 -16.86
C ALA A 101 6.03 -2.94 -17.86
N GLN A 102 5.37 -4.09 -17.81
CA GLN A 102 5.56 -5.16 -18.81
C GLN A 102 5.16 -4.72 -20.24
N LYS A 103 4.08 -3.92 -20.36
CA LYS A 103 3.61 -3.42 -21.66
C LYS A 103 4.48 -2.30 -22.24
N SER A 104 5.24 -1.58 -21.41
CA SER A 104 6.06 -0.44 -21.86
C SER A 104 7.29 -0.84 -22.68
N GLY A 105 7.53 -2.13 -22.89
CA GLY A 105 8.75 -2.66 -23.53
C GLY A 105 9.98 -2.64 -22.63
N GLY A 106 9.83 -2.32 -21.34
CA GLY A 106 10.87 -2.47 -20.33
C GLY A 106 11.17 -3.96 -20.07
N GLN A 107 12.41 -4.24 -19.66
CA GLN A 107 12.81 -5.60 -19.27
C GLN A 107 12.27 -5.89 -17.86
N VAL A 108 11.06 -6.44 -17.80
CA VAL A 108 10.39 -6.82 -16.56
C VAL A 108 9.96 -8.28 -16.66
N ASP A 109 10.63 -9.14 -15.91
CA ASP A 109 10.28 -10.54 -15.79
C ASP A 109 9.49 -10.76 -14.51
N LEU A 110 8.32 -11.37 -14.62
CA LEU A 110 7.45 -11.71 -13.49
C LEU A 110 7.44 -13.24 -13.29
N TYR A 111 8.03 -13.68 -12.21
CA TYR A 111 8.03 -15.08 -11.79
C TYR A 111 6.90 -15.34 -10.81
N VAL A 112 5.77 -15.82 -11.32
CA VAL A 112 4.63 -16.24 -10.49
C VAL A 112 4.87 -17.61 -9.87
N ASN A 113 4.09 -18.00 -8.86
CA ASN A 113 4.21 -19.28 -8.14
C ASN A 113 5.60 -19.53 -7.54
N SER A 114 6.37 -18.47 -7.31
CA SER A 114 7.76 -18.50 -6.88
C SER A 114 7.89 -18.00 -5.44
N MET A 115 8.09 -18.93 -4.51
CA MET A 115 8.22 -18.62 -3.10
C MET A 115 9.70 -18.46 -2.73
N VAL A 116 10.16 -17.23 -2.56
CA VAL A 116 11.55 -16.95 -2.15
C VAL A 116 11.80 -17.56 -0.76
N ARG A 117 12.82 -18.39 -0.68
CA ARG A 117 13.29 -19.04 0.54
C ARG A 117 14.36 -18.23 1.24
N GLU A 118 15.38 -17.82 0.51
CA GLU A 118 16.54 -17.13 1.05
C GLU A 118 17.20 -16.20 0.02
N VAL A 119 17.96 -15.24 0.50
CA VAL A 119 18.91 -14.42 -0.27
C VAL A 119 20.25 -15.15 -0.29
N THR A 120 20.86 -15.27 -1.46
CA THR A 120 22.22 -15.84 -1.60
C THR A 120 23.26 -14.74 -1.46
N THR A 121 24.42 -15.07 -0.86
CA THR A 121 25.53 -14.16 -0.66
C THR A 121 26.83 -14.72 -1.25
N ASN A 122 27.79 -13.85 -1.55
CA ASN A 122 29.17 -14.25 -1.91
C ASN A 122 30.01 -14.43 -0.63
N GLU A 123 31.29 -14.75 -0.82
CA GLU A 123 32.26 -14.93 0.26
C GLU A 123 32.48 -13.67 1.10
N GLU A 124 32.21 -12.48 0.53
CA GLU A 124 32.28 -11.20 1.23
C GLU A 124 30.97 -10.87 1.99
N GLY A 125 29.97 -11.76 1.96
CA GLY A 125 28.66 -11.56 2.59
C GLY A 125 27.72 -10.61 1.84
N LYS A 126 28.04 -10.22 0.60
CA LYS A 126 27.16 -9.36 -0.23
C LYS A 126 26.11 -10.18 -0.95
N ALA A 127 24.90 -9.66 -1.05
CA ALA A 127 23.79 -10.32 -1.76
C ALA A 127 24.13 -10.50 -3.26
N THR A 128 23.83 -11.69 -3.79
CA THR A 128 24.08 -12.06 -5.19
C THR A 128 22.81 -12.50 -5.92
N GLY A 129 21.73 -12.72 -5.22
CA GLY A 129 20.47 -13.19 -5.78
C GLY A 129 19.57 -13.82 -4.73
N VAL A 130 18.64 -14.65 -5.19
CA VAL A 130 17.71 -15.38 -4.32
C VAL A 130 17.57 -16.83 -4.75
N LEU A 131 17.27 -17.70 -3.81
CA LEU A 131 16.72 -19.03 -4.04
C LEU A 131 15.20 -19.00 -3.82
N TYR A 132 14.46 -19.59 -4.73
CA TYR A 132 13.02 -19.74 -4.60
C TYR A 132 12.56 -21.16 -4.91
N ILE A 133 11.42 -21.54 -4.33
CA ILE A 133 10.77 -22.82 -4.61
C ILE A 133 9.56 -22.50 -5.51
N ASN A 134 9.51 -23.15 -6.66
CA ASN A 134 8.32 -23.10 -7.50
C ASN A 134 7.22 -23.95 -6.86
N LYS A 135 6.02 -23.40 -6.73
CA LYS A 135 4.89 -24.06 -6.06
C LYS A 135 4.29 -25.23 -6.86
N GLU A 136 4.49 -25.26 -8.17
CA GLU A 136 3.91 -26.26 -9.07
C GLU A 136 4.74 -27.55 -9.06
N ASP A 137 6.04 -27.45 -9.34
CA ASP A 137 6.95 -28.60 -9.43
C ASP A 137 7.73 -28.90 -8.15
N ARG A 138 7.62 -28.04 -7.13
CA ARG A 138 8.30 -28.12 -5.83
C ARG A 138 9.82 -28.11 -5.90
N LYS A 139 10.39 -27.71 -7.03
CA LYS A 139 11.84 -27.62 -7.22
C LYS A 139 12.38 -26.25 -6.81
N GLU A 140 13.65 -26.27 -6.50
CA GLU A 140 14.40 -25.07 -6.14
C GLU A 140 15.07 -24.47 -7.37
N TYR A 141 15.00 -23.15 -7.48
CA TYR A 141 15.59 -22.37 -8.56
C TYR A 141 16.34 -21.17 -7.99
N ARG A 142 17.29 -20.65 -8.77
CA ARG A 142 18.10 -19.49 -8.42
C ARG A 142 17.92 -18.38 -9.46
N VAL A 143 17.79 -17.15 -8.96
CA VAL A 143 17.87 -15.91 -9.76
C VAL A 143 19.01 -15.06 -9.21
N SER A 144 19.92 -14.65 -10.09
CA SER A 144 21.02 -13.75 -9.73
C SER A 144 20.65 -12.30 -10.03
N GLY A 145 21.14 -11.38 -9.19
CA GLY A 145 20.90 -9.94 -9.35
C GLY A 145 21.99 -9.12 -8.68
N LYS A 146 22.28 -7.95 -9.23
CA LYS A 146 23.24 -6.99 -8.64
C LYS A 146 22.69 -6.35 -7.36
N VAL A 147 21.37 -6.23 -7.26
CA VAL A 147 20.66 -5.69 -6.09
C VAL A 147 19.46 -6.59 -5.81
N VAL A 148 19.25 -6.91 -4.55
CA VAL A 148 18.08 -7.66 -4.07
C VAL A 148 17.24 -6.75 -3.19
N VAL A 149 15.97 -6.55 -3.58
CA VAL A 149 15.00 -5.77 -2.79
C VAL A 149 13.98 -6.73 -2.17
N LEU A 150 13.91 -6.79 -0.86
CA LEU A 150 12.94 -7.58 -0.13
C LEU A 150 11.72 -6.71 0.22
N ALA A 151 10.62 -6.95 -0.47
CA ALA A 151 9.33 -6.28 -0.26
C ALA A 151 8.21 -7.30 0.01
N ALA A 152 8.52 -8.35 0.79
CA ALA A 152 7.66 -9.52 0.99
C ALA A 152 6.77 -9.41 2.25
N SER A 153 6.42 -8.20 2.69
CA SER A 153 5.77 -7.89 3.98
C SER A 153 6.68 -8.12 5.19
N ALA A 154 6.28 -7.61 6.35
CA ALA A 154 7.09 -7.65 7.57
C ALA A 154 7.48 -9.09 7.97
N CYS A 155 6.50 -9.98 8.13
CA CYS A 155 6.73 -11.36 8.56
C CYS A 155 7.52 -12.18 7.52
N SER A 156 7.16 -12.09 6.25
CA SER A 156 7.82 -12.87 5.19
C SER A 156 9.23 -12.37 4.91
N THR A 157 9.48 -11.06 4.97
CA THR A 157 10.83 -10.50 4.86
C THR A 157 11.72 -10.99 6.01
N ALA A 158 11.23 -10.94 7.25
CA ALA A 158 11.96 -11.47 8.41
C ALA A 158 12.27 -12.97 8.26
N ARG A 159 11.31 -13.77 7.80
CA ARG A 159 11.50 -15.20 7.51
C ARG A 159 12.60 -15.43 6.46
N ILE A 160 12.59 -14.67 5.36
CA ILE A 160 13.60 -14.79 4.31
C ILE A 160 14.98 -14.45 4.88
N LEU A 161 15.11 -13.35 5.64
CA LEU A 161 16.36 -12.95 6.25
C LEU A 161 16.91 -14.00 7.24
N LEU A 162 16.05 -14.56 8.09
CA LEU A 162 16.44 -15.61 9.05
C LEU A 162 16.85 -16.91 8.38
N ASN A 163 16.27 -17.23 7.21
CA ASN A 163 16.68 -18.38 6.40
C ASN A 163 17.98 -18.16 5.64
N SER A 164 18.33 -16.90 5.36
CA SER A 164 19.53 -16.52 4.56
C SER A 164 20.80 -16.60 5.41
N LYS A 165 21.22 -17.84 5.70
CA LYS A 165 22.41 -18.13 6.53
C LYS A 165 23.64 -18.37 5.67
N SER A 166 24.78 -17.90 6.14
CA SER A 166 26.09 -18.17 5.56
C SER A 166 27.18 -18.14 6.63
N ALA A 167 28.45 -18.38 6.27
CA ALA A 167 29.55 -18.27 7.20
C ALA A 167 29.65 -16.87 7.82
N GLN A 168 29.39 -15.82 7.02
CA GLN A 168 29.39 -14.42 7.48
C GLN A 168 28.11 -14.03 8.21
N HIS A 169 27.01 -14.76 7.98
CA HIS A 169 25.69 -14.49 8.55
C HIS A 169 25.08 -15.72 9.23
N PRO A 170 25.70 -16.31 10.27
CA PRO A 170 25.28 -17.60 10.84
C PRO A 170 23.86 -17.53 11.46
N ASN A 171 23.44 -16.35 11.92
CA ASN A 171 22.13 -16.12 12.52
C ASN A 171 21.07 -15.55 11.53
N GLY A 172 21.39 -15.53 10.24
CA GLY A 172 20.57 -14.92 9.20
C GLY A 172 21.11 -13.56 8.72
N LEU A 173 20.78 -13.22 7.50
CA LEU A 173 21.21 -11.97 6.86
C LEU A 173 20.61 -10.76 7.57
N GLY A 174 21.44 -9.73 7.84
CA GLY A 174 21.00 -8.51 8.54
C GLY A 174 20.68 -8.71 10.02
N ASN A 175 21.02 -9.86 10.62
CA ASN A 175 20.66 -10.24 11.98
C ASN A 175 21.84 -10.27 12.96
N SER A 176 22.85 -9.43 12.77
CA SER A 176 24.01 -9.34 13.69
C SER A 176 23.62 -8.95 15.12
N SER A 177 22.57 -8.13 15.26
CA SER A 177 22.01 -7.72 16.57
C SER A 177 20.98 -8.72 17.15
N ASN A 178 20.67 -9.81 16.43
CA ASN A 178 19.66 -10.80 16.80
C ASN A 178 18.25 -10.20 17.01
N MET A 179 17.89 -9.15 16.23
CA MET A 179 16.61 -8.45 16.34
C MET A 179 15.62 -8.80 15.20
N VAL A 180 16.09 -9.43 14.12
CA VAL A 180 15.20 -9.80 13.02
C VAL A 180 14.13 -10.77 13.49
N GLY A 181 12.87 -10.45 13.22
CA GLY A 181 11.70 -11.24 13.62
C GLY A 181 11.28 -11.07 15.08
N LYS A 182 11.86 -10.11 15.81
CA LYS A 182 11.48 -9.79 17.17
C LYS A 182 10.77 -8.44 17.24
N TYR A 183 10.09 -8.18 18.36
CA TYR A 183 9.41 -6.90 18.64
C TYR A 183 8.40 -6.49 17.57
N VAL A 184 7.63 -7.47 17.10
CA VAL A 184 6.52 -7.21 16.17
C VAL A 184 5.51 -6.28 16.84
N HIS A 185 5.17 -5.20 16.18
CA HIS A 185 4.08 -4.31 16.59
C HIS A 185 3.20 -4.02 15.37
N ASP A 186 1.97 -3.68 15.62
CA ASP A 186 1.02 -3.27 14.61
C ASP A 186 0.36 -1.94 15.01
N SER A 187 -0.36 -1.33 14.09
CA SER A 187 -1.17 -0.16 14.39
C SER A 187 -2.24 -0.53 15.40
N THR A 188 -2.36 0.25 16.46
CA THR A 188 -3.44 0.11 17.43
C THR A 188 -4.56 1.08 17.08
N GLY A 189 -5.78 0.64 17.30
CA GLY A 189 -6.97 1.46 17.08
C GLY A 189 -8.13 0.96 17.91
N SER A 190 -9.21 1.72 17.90
CA SER A 190 -10.48 1.26 18.47
C SER A 190 -11.61 1.61 17.54
N ASP A 191 -12.43 0.62 17.25
CA ASP A 191 -13.64 0.82 16.46
C ASP A 191 -14.80 1.22 17.36
N ARG A 192 -15.66 2.06 16.86
CA ARG A 192 -16.94 2.42 17.48
C ARG A 192 -18.03 2.31 16.44
N MET A 193 -19.11 1.68 16.82
CA MET A 193 -20.33 1.59 16.02
C MET A 193 -21.38 2.46 16.63
N ALA A 194 -22.01 3.29 15.82
CA ALA A 194 -23.11 4.14 16.24
C ALA A 194 -24.33 3.91 15.34
N PHE A 195 -25.51 3.91 15.97
CA PHE A 195 -26.77 3.90 15.28
C PHE A 195 -27.34 5.32 15.24
N VAL A 196 -27.71 5.81 14.05
CA VAL A 196 -28.22 7.16 13.83
C VAL A 196 -29.67 7.07 13.33
N PRO A 197 -30.69 7.10 14.23
CA PRO A 197 -32.10 6.91 13.86
C PRO A 197 -32.57 7.87 12.78
N GLU A 198 -32.10 9.11 12.80
CA GLU A 198 -32.51 10.19 11.87
C GLU A 198 -32.11 9.88 10.41
N MET A 199 -31.22 8.90 10.21
CA MET A 199 -30.78 8.50 8.87
C MET A 199 -31.55 7.29 8.30
N MET A 200 -32.36 6.59 9.10
CA MET A 200 -32.95 5.31 8.71
C MET A 200 -33.86 5.40 7.47
N ASN A 201 -34.66 6.44 7.36
CA ASN A 201 -35.65 6.58 6.29
C ASN A 201 -35.24 7.58 5.21
N ARG A 202 -33.94 7.95 5.16
CA ARG A 202 -33.44 8.84 4.12
C ARG A 202 -33.07 8.04 2.88
N LYS A 203 -33.20 8.67 1.71
CA LYS A 203 -32.69 8.12 0.45
C LYS A 203 -31.20 7.87 0.61
N ARG A 204 -30.76 6.74 0.09
CA ARG A 204 -29.33 6.39 -0.01
C ARG A 204 -28.82 6.88 -1.34
N TYR A 205 -27.84 7.78 -1.28
CA TYR A 205 -27.10 8.25 -2.44
C TYR A 205 -25.68 7.74 -2.34
N ASN A 206 -25.13 7.31 -3.45
CA ASN A 206 -23.74 6.90 -3.56
C ASN A 206 -23.04 7.60 -4.74
N GLU A 207 -23.62 8.67 -5.23
CA GLU A 207 -23.16 9.39 -6.42
C GLU A 207 -21.84 10.11 -6.16
N ASP A 208 -21.59 10.50 -4.90
CA ASP A 208 -20.37 11.19 -4.51
C ASP A 208 -19.38 10.25 -3.78
N GLY A 209 -19.65 8.94 -3.76
CA GLY A 209 -18.91 7.98 -2.96
C GLY A 209 -17.93 7.13 -3.72
N VAL A 210 -16.65 7.24 -3.45
CA VAL A 210 -15.67 6.18 -3.75
C VAL A 210 -15.77 5.06 -2.71
N GLY A 211 -15.17 3.89 -2.95
CA GLY A 211 -15.04 2.89 -1.90
C GLY A 211 -14.14 3.41 -0.76
N GLY A 212 -14.39 2.93 0.44
CA GLY A 212 -13.65 3.36 1.63
C GLY A 212 -14.20 4.62 2.29
N MET A 213 -13.45 5.16 3.23
CA MET A 213 -13.79 6.39 3.95
C MET A 213 -13.38 7.62 3.16
N HIS A 214 -14.25 8.64 3.13
CA HIS A 214 -13.91 9.93 2.53
C HIS A 214 -13.36 10.93 3.55
N LEU A 215 -13.71 10.75 4.82
CA LEU A 215 -13.22 11.56 5.93
C LEU A 215 -12.59 10.70 7.01
N TYR A 216 -11.62 11.26 7.73
CA TYR A 216 -11.05 10.72 8.95
C TYR A 216 -10.60 11.84 9.90
N SER A 217 -10.26 11.47 11.14
CA SER A 217 -9.80 12.40 12.20
C SER A 217 -8.54 11.90 12.86
#